data_a8e8fb6a2c48792c3a731d066a5d683a
#
_entry.id   a8e8fb6a2c48792c3a731d066a5d683a
#
_cell.length_a   1.000
_cell.length_b   1.000
_cell.length_c   1.000
_cell.angle_alpha   90.00
_cell.angle_beta   90.00
_cell.angle_gamma   90.00
#
_symmetry.space_group_name_H-M   'P 1'
#
loop_
_entity.id
_entity.type
_entity.pdbx_description
1 polymer ?
#
loop_
_entity_poly.entity_id
_entity_poly.type
_entity_poly.pdbx_seq_one_letter_code
_entity_poly.pdbx_strand_id
1 'polypeptide(L)'
;MTELDMNPQTLPADAQALYREMAARRKAKGEAFGGPYLALLNHPELARRIEELGFFLKFDGALPRTVYQFIVLTVARATGADYEWQDHVAHARAAGLPAGVIDAVASGHTVALPQPYTLAHAILEKTMEWQVVPDDLQIQAVTQWGKRGLVEIVVLSGFYQMFAAINQGFDIRPAPGPP
;
A
#
# COMPACT_ATOMS: atom_id res chain seq x y z
N MET A 1 21.94 9.10 -6.27
CA MET A 1 22.44 7.69 -6.23
C MET A 1 22.30 7.25 -4.76
N THR A 2 21.61 6.16 -4.50
CA THR A 2 21.51 5.64 -3.11
C THR A 2 22.76 4.85 -2.75
N GLU A 3 23.18 4.93 -1.47
CA GLU A 3 24.24 4.08 -0.90
C GLU A 3 23.72 2.67 -0.54
N LEU A 4 22.40 2.46 -0.66
CA LEU A 4 21.80 1.17 -0.36
C LEU A 4 22.03 0.17 -1.49
N ASP A 5 22.30 -1.07 -1.11
CA ASP A 5 22.38 -2.16 -2.06
C ASP A 5 20.96 -2.60 -2.46
N MET A 6 20.60 -2.38 -3.72
CA MET A 6 19.30 -2.72 -4.29
C MET A 6 19.32 -4.05 -5.05
N ASN A 7 20.48 -4.71 -5.14
CA ASN A 7 20.59 -6.00 -5.79
C ASN A 7 20.57 -7.14 -4.74
N PRO A 8 19.54 -7.98 -4.72
CA PRO A 8 19.44 -9.06 -3.74
C PRO A 8 20.63 -10.04 -3.76
N GLN A 9 21.37 -10.12 -4.89
CA GLN A 9 22.50 -11.07 -5.03
C GLN A 9 23.78 -10.58 -4.35
N THR A 10 23.91 -9.27 -4.13
CA THR A 10 25.09 -8.65 -3.51
C THR A 10 24.92 -8.37 -2.03
N LEU A 11 23.69 -8.48 -1.50
CA LEU A 11 23.38 -8.33 -0.09
C LEU A 11 24.10 -9.38 0.78
N PRO A 12 24.29 -9.14 2.10
CA PRO A 12 24.74 -10.15 3.06
C PRO A 12 23.90 -11.42 3.04
N ALA A 13 24.47 -12.54 3.44
CA ALA A 13 23.86 -13.87 3.32
C ALA A 13 22.49 -14.00 4.03
N ASP A 14 22.34 -13.36 5.18
CA ASP A 14 21.07 -13.30 5.94
C ASP A 14 19.98 -12.52 5.21
N ALA A 15 20.33 -11.39 4.61
CA ALA A 15 19.42 -10.61 3.78
C ALA A 15 19.02 -11.33 2.49
N GLN A 16 19.97 -12.06 1.87
CA GLN A 16 19.66 -12.92 0.71
C GLN A 16 18.71 -14.07 1.09
N ALA A 17 18.89 -14.68 2.25
CA ALA A 17 18.02 -15.75 2.72
C ALA A 17 16.59 -15.20 2.95
N LEU A 18 16.49 -14.04 3.59
CA LEU A 18 15.22 -13.35 3.82
C LEU A 18 14.53 -12.96 2.51
N TYR A 19 15.28 -12.42 1.54
CA TYR A 19 14.75 -12.12 0.22
C TYR A 19 14.10 -13.35 -0.43
N ARG A 20 14.80 -14.50 -0.42
CA ARG A 20 14.26 -15.74 -1.01
C ARG A 20 12.98 -16.21 -0.31
N GLU A 21 12.95 -16.12 1.02
CA GLU A 21 11.77 -16.46 1.82
C GLU A 21 10.56 -15.58 1.45
N MET A 22 10.74 -14.25 1.47
CA MET A 22 9.68 -13.28 1.15
C MET A 22 9.21 -13.41 -0.30
N ALA A 23 10.13 -13.54 -1.25
CA ALA A 23 9.82 -13.72 -2.65
C ALA A 23 9.02 -15.00 -2.91
N ALA A 24 9.38 -16.11 -2.27
CA ALA A 24 8.65 -17.37 -2.38
C ALA A 24 7.22 -17.24 -1.81
N ARG A 25 7.05 -16.58 -0.68
CA ARG A 25 5.74 -16.34 -0.04
C ARG A 25 4.83 -15.48 -0.91
N ARG A 26 5.36 -14.41 -1.51
CA ARG A 26 4.60 -13.55 -2.45
C ARG A 26 4.26 -14.28 -3.74
N LYS A 27 5.20 -15.03 -4.30
CA LYS A 27 4.97 -15.85 -5.50
C LYS A 27 3.85 -16.86 -5.30
N ALA A 28 3.73 -17.46 -4.12
CA ALA A 28 2.63 -18.37 -3.79
C ALA A 28 1.25 -17.68 -3.79
N LYS A 29 1.20 -16.36 -3.69
CA LYS A 29 0.00 -15.51 -3.84
C LYS A 29 -0.15 -14.90 -5.24
N GLY A 30 0.71 -15.28 -6.21
CA GLY A 30 0.69 -14.76 -7.57
C GLY A 30 1.30 -13.37 -7.73
N GLU A 31 2.13 -12.92 -6.79
CA GLU A 31 2.72 -11.58 -6.78
C GLU A 31 4.25 -11.60 -6.87
N ALA A 32 4.80 -10.54 -7.45
CA ALA A 32 6.23 -10.29 -7.43
C ALA A 32 6.67 -9.72 -6.07
N PHE A 33 7.96 -9.82 -5.78
CA PHE A 33 8.59 -9.21 -4.63
C PHE A 33 9.72 -8.28 -5.09
N GLY A 34 9.70 -7.02 -4.66
CA GLY A 34 10.67 -6.03 -5.11
C GLY A 34 10.37 -4.63 -4.58
N GLY A 35 10.76 -3.61 -5.36
CA GLY A 35 10.52 -2.22 -5.02
C GLY A 35 11.11 -1.79 -3.70
N PRO A 36 10.35 -1.09 -2.84
CA PRO A 36 10.85 -0.56 -1.57
C PRO A 36 11.37 -1.63 -0.62
N TYR A 37 10.92 -2.87 -0.75
CA TYR A 37 11.45 -3.97 0.07
C TYR A 37 12.93 -4.26 -0.21
N LEU A 38 13.44 -3.99 -1.41
CA LEU A 38 14.87 -4.16 -1.71
C LEU A 38 15.72 -3.19 -0.89
N ALA A 39 15.28 -1.95 -0.72
CA ALA A 39 15.95 -1.00 0.16
C ALA A 39 15.91 -1.46 1.62
N LEU A 40 14.76 -1.94 2.08
CA LEU A 40 14.58 -2.44 3.44
C LEU A 40 15.46 -3.65 3.77
N LEU A 41 15.84 -4.47 2.80
CA LEU A 41 16.75 -5.62 2.99
C LEU A 41 18.16 -5.22 3.46
N ASN A 42 18.54 -3.95 3.36
CA ASN A 42 19.76 -3.42 4.02
C ASN A 42 19.62 -3.41 5.57
N HIS A 43 18.42 -3.65 6.08
CA HIS A 43 18.13 -3.89 7.50
C HIS A 43 17.18 -5.10 7.63
N PRO A 44 17.68 -6.35 7.56
CA PRO A 44 16.87 -7.55 7.41
C PRO A 44 15.79 -7.74 8.49
N GLU A 45 16.10 -7.45 9.75
CA GLU A 45 15.13 -7.58 10.85
C GLU A 45 13.95 -6.60 10.68
N LEU A 46 14.21 -5.36 10.30
CA LEU A 46 13.17 -4.36 10.01
C LEU A 46 12.35 -4.77 8.78
N ALA A 47 13.02 -5.20 7.70
CA ALA A 47 12.38 -5.68 6.48
C ALA A 47 11.38 -6.80 6.76
N ARG A 48 11.77 -7.79 7.59
CA ARG A 48 10.89 -8.90 7.99
C ARG A 48 9.59 -8.39 8.65
N ARG A 49 9.71 -7.51 9.64
CA ARG A 49 8.55 -7.00 10.39
C ARG A 49 7.60 -6.18 9.51
N ILE A 50 8.16 -5.35 8.65
CA ILE A 50 7.37 -4.53 7.72
C ILE A 50 6.67 -5.42 6.69
N GLU A 51 7.38 -6.43 6.16
CA GLU A 51 6.81 -7.34 5.17
C GLU A 51 5.72 -8.24 5.79
N GLU A 52 5.91 -8.73 7.00
CA GLU A 52 4.89 -9.51 7.72
C GLU A 52 3.61 -8.68 7.92
N LEU A 53 3.73 -7.42 8.34
CA LEU A 53 2.59 -6.52 8.46
C LEU A 53 1.93 -6.27 7.09
N GLY A 54 2.73 -5.95 6.07
CA GLY A 54 2.22 -5.70 4.73
C GLY A 54 1.54 -6.93 4.11
N PHE A 55 2.08 -8.11 4.35
CA PHE A 55 1.49 -9.36 3.92
C PHE A 55 0.14 -9.61 4.61
N PHE A 56 0.09 -9.45 5.94
CA PHE A 56 -1.16 -9.58 6.70
C PHE A 56 -2.23 -8.61 6.17
N LEU A 57 -1.93 -7.32 6.08
CA LEU A 57 -2.88 -6.31 5.60
C LEU A 57 -3.38 -6.60 4.19
N LYS A 58 -2.49 -7.11 3.33
CA LYS A 58 -2.82 -7.38 1.93
C LYS A 58 -3.64 -8.66 1.72
N PHE A 59 -3.37 -9.73 2.46
CA PHE A 59 -3.92 -11.06 2.18
C PHE A 59 -4.84 -11.62 3.26
N ASP A 60 -4.64 -11.22 4.51
CA ASP A 60 -5.31 -11.80 5.68
C ASP A 60 -6.10 -10.75 6.48
N GLY A 61 -6.10 -9.48 6.02
CA GLY A 61 -6.85 -8.37 6.62
C GLY A 61 -8.37 -8.52 6.50
N ALA A 62 -9.09 -7.71 7.28
CA ALA A 62 -10.55 -7.72 7.33
C ALA A 62 -11.22 -6.91 6.20
N LEU A 63 -10.48 -6.00 5.56
CA LEU A 63 -11.03 -5.16 4.50
C LEU A 63 -11.21 -5.93 3.18
N PRO A 64 -12.30 -5.68 2.43
CA PRO A 64 -12.43 -6.17 1.06
C PRO A 64 -11.23 -5.73 0.20
N ARG A 65 -10.76 -6.61 -0.69
CA ARG A 65 -9.61 -6.33 -1.56
C ARG A 65 -9.77 -5.04 -2.38
N THR A 66 -10.96 -4.73 -2.83
CA THR A 66 -11.24 -3.49 -3.56
C THR A 66 -11.05 -2.25 -2.68
N VAL A 67 -11.47 -2.30 -1.42
CA VAL A 67 -11.28 -1.20 -0.46
C VAL A 67 -9.80 -1.06 -0.10
N TYR A 68 -9.09 -2.17 0.14
CA TYR A 68 -7.64 -2.16 0.34
C TYR A 68 -6.93 -1.44 -0.82
N GLN A 69 -7.20 -1.84 -2.07
CA GLN A 69 -6.56 -1.24 -3.24
C GLN A 69 -6.95 0.24 -3.43
N PHE A 70 -8.19 0.58 -3.14
CA PHE A 70 -8.63 1.97 -3.14
C PHE A 70 -7.82 2.84 -2.18
N ILE A 71 -7.60 2.35 -0.94
CA ILE A 71 -6.80 3.04 0.08
C ILE A 71 -5.36 3.24 -0.42
N VAL A 72 -4.74 2.18 -0.95
CA VAL A 72 -3.37 2.26 -1.47
C VAL A 72 -3.25 3.31 -2.56
N LEU A 73 -4.13 3.26 -3.57
CA LEU A 73 -4.12 4.21 -4.67
C LEU A 73 -4.37 5.65 -4.20
N THR A 74 -5.29 5.84 -3.25
CA THR A 74 -5.58 7.17 -2.70
C THR A 74 -4.37 7.76 -1.97
N VAL A 75 -3.71 6.97 -1.12
CA VAL A 75 -2.49 7.41 -0.43
C VAL A 75 -1.35 7.65 -1.43
N ALA A 76 -1.14 6.74 -2.38
CA ALA A 76 -0.10 6.89 -3.40
C ALA A 76 -0.29 8.18 -4.22
N ARG A 77 -1.53 8.49 -4.61
CA ARG A 77 -1.85 9.73 -5.34
C ARG A 77 -1.61 10.97 -4.50
N ALA A 78 -2.05 10.97 -3.24
CA ALA A 78 -1.92 12.11 -2.33
C ALA A 78 -0.46 12.40 -1.96
N THR A 79 0.37 11.37 -1.88
CA THR A 79 1.79 11.49 -1.52
C THR A 79 2.74 11.61 -2.71
N GLY A 80 2.24 11.49 -3.96
CA GLY A 80 3.07 11.45 -5.16
C GLY A 80 3.96 10.20 -5.25
N ALA A 81 3.54 9.08 -4.65
CA ALA A 81 4.29 7.82 -4.66
C ALA A 81 4.05 7.06 -5.97
N ASP A 82 4.75 7.45 -7.03
CA ASP A 82 4.58 6.90 -8.39
C ASP A 82 4.82 5.38 -8.43
N TYR A 83 5.77 4.86 -7.65
CA TYR A 83 6.02 3.43 -7.57
C TYR A 83 4.77 2.68 -7.09
N GLU A 84 4.21 3.09 -5.95
CA GLU A 84 3.01 2.46 -5.38
C GLU A 84 1.80 2.61 -6.29
N TRP A 85 1.67 3.76 -6.95
CA TRP A 85 0.59 3.98 -7.90
C TRP A 85 0.66 2.98 -9.07
N GLN A 86 1.80 2.87 -9.74
CA GLN A 86 1.95 1.99 -10.91
C GLN A 86 1.81 0.52 -10.56
N ASP A 87 2.43 0.08 -9.46
CA ASP A 87 2.33 -1.30 -8.97
C ASP A 87 0.88 -1.67 -8.65
N HIS A 88 0.17 -0.79 -7.93
CA HIS A 88 -1.15 -1.10 -7.42
C HIS A 88 -2.30 -0.89 -8.40
N VAL A 89 -2.16 -0.14 -9.50
CA VAL A 89 -3.22 0.00 -10.52
C VAL A 89 -3.59 -1.35 -11.13
N ALA A 90 -2.62 -2.19 -11.47
CA ALA A 90 -2.87 -3.53 -12.00
C ALA A 90 -3.58 -4.42 -10.96
N HIS A 91 -3.12 -4.38 -9.71
CA HIS A 91 -3.74 -5.11 -8.61
C HIS A 91 -5.16 -4.64 -8.30
N ALA A 92 -5.43 -3.34 -8.40
CA ALA A 92 -6.77 -2.77 -8.21
C ALA A 92 -7.75 -3.27 -9.27
N ARG A 93 -7.34 -3.29 -10.54
CA ARG A 93 -8.13 -3.86 -11.63
C ARG A 93 -8.38 -5.35 -11.43
N ALA A 94 -7.36 -6.12 -11.07
CA ALA A 94 -7.48 -7.55 -10.81
C ALA A 94 -8.39 -7.86 -9.59
N ALA A 95 -8.42 -6.97 -8.60
CA ALA A 95 -9.34 -7.07 -7.45
C ALA A 95 -10.79 -6.71 -7.80
N GLY A 96 -11.06 -6.16 -8.99
CA GLY A 96 -12.39 -5.72 -9.40
C GLY A 96 -12.75 -4.31 -8.94
N LEU A 97 -11.77 -3.46 -8.59
CA LEU A 97 -12.04 -2.05 -8.32
C LEU A 97 -12.57 -1.38 -9.61
N PRO A 98 -13.74 -0.72 -9.58
CA PRO A 98 -14.32 -0.13 -10.78
C PRO A 98 -13.38 0.88 -11.45
N ALA A 99 -13.26 0.85 -12.77
CA ALA A 99 -12.39 1.75 -13.52
C ALA A 99 -12.67 3.21 -13.21
N GLY A 100 -13.95 3.60 -13.14
CA GLY A 100 -14.33 4.98 -12.79
C GLY A 100 -13.87 5.43 -11.40
N VAL A 101 -13.69 4.50 -10.44
CA VAL A 101 -13.12 4.81 -9.13
C VAL A 101 -11.61 5.03 -9.24
N ILE A 102 -10.92 4.21 -10.03
CA ILE A 102 -9.48 4.39 -10.30
C ILE A 102 -9.23 5.74 -10.98
N ASP A 103 -10.05 6.08 -11.99
CA ASP A 103 -9.96 7.34 -12.74
C ASP A 103 -10.26 8.56 -11.84
N ALA A 104 -11.23 8.43 -10.93
CA ALA A 104 -11.55 9.48 -9.96
C ALA A 104 -10.37 9.75 -9.02
N VAL A 105 -9.72 8.70 -8.50
CA VAL A 105 -8.50 8.84 -7.68
C VAL A 105 -7.36 9.44 -8.51
N ALA A 106 -7.13 8.96 -9.73
CA ALA A 106 -6.08 9.45 -10.62
C ALA A 106 -6.19 10.95 -10.90
N SER A 107 -7.41 11.43 -11.14
CA SER A 107 -7.68 12.83 -11.46
C SER A 107 -7.86 13.74 -10.24
N GLY A 108 -7.97 13.15 -9.04
CA GLY A 108 -8.30 13.89 -7.81
C GLY A 108 -9.77 14.31 -7.70
N HIS A 109 -10.66 13.83 -8.61
CA HIS A 109 -12.08 14.13 -8.59
C HIS A 109 -12.85 13.11 -7.73
N THR A 110 -12.64 13.15 -6.42
CA THR A 110 -13.17 12.17 -5.47
C THR A 110 -14.56 12.52 -4.89
N VAL A 111 -15.16 13.63 -5.32
CA VAL A 111 -16.44 14.14 -4.77
C VAL A 111 -17.63 13.19 -5.02
N ALA A 112 -17.61 12.41 -6.08
CA ALA A 112 -18.72 11.54 -6.51
C ALA A 112 -18.38 10.04 -6.41
N LEU A 113 -17.54 9.65 -5.49
CA LEU A 113 -17.22 8.23 -5.28
C LEU A 113 -18.44 7.46 -4.75
N PRO A 114 -18.73 6.26 -5.28
CA PRO A 114 -19.78 5.42 -4.72
C PRO A 114 -19.36 4.81 -3.39
N GLN A 115 -20.35 4.36 -2.58
CA GLN A 115 -20.05 3.54 -1.43
C GLN A 115 -19.45 2.19 -1.88
N PRO A 116 -18.50 1.63 -1.12
CA PRO A 116 -18.00 2.10 0.19
C PRO A 116 -16.81 3.06 0.11
N TYR A 117 -16.41 3.49 -1.09
CA TYR A 117 -15.18 4.28 -1.30
C TYR A 117 -15.29 5.71 -0.79
N THR A 118 -16.50 6.32 -0.85
CA THR A 118 -16.76 7.64 -0.24
C THR A 118 -16.41 7.63 1.25
N LEU A 119 -16.87 6.61 1.99
CA LEU A 119 -16.59 6.48 3.42
C LEU A 119 -15.10 6.27 3.69
N ALA A 120 -14.46 5.37 2.93
CA ALA A 120 -13.02 5.15 3.06
C ALA A 120 -12.23 6.44 2.78
N HIS A 121 -12.60 7.19 1.74
CA HIS A 121 -11.96 8.45 1.38
C HIS A 121 -12.07 9.49 2.51
N ALA A 122 -13.25 9.68 3.08
CA ALA A 122 -13.47 10.63 4.17
C ALA A 122 -12.61 10.32 5.40
N ILE A 123 -12.38 9.03 5.70
CA ILE A 123 -11.48 8.61 6.78
C ILE A 123 -10.02 8.90 6.40
N LEU A 124 -9.62 8.61 5.15
CA LEU A 124 -8.26 8.87 4.67
C LEU A 124 -7.91 10.36 4.68
N GLU A 125 -8.83 11.24 4.31
CA GLU A 125 -8.61 12.69 4.41
C GLU A 125 -8.21 13.07 5.84
N LYS A 126 -8.94 12.56 6.84
CA LYS A 126 -8.63 12.84 8.25
C LYS A 126 -7.27 12.30 8.67
N THR A 127 -6.98 11.04 8.34
CA THR A 127 -5.72 10.40 8.75
C THR A 127 -4.49 10.97 8.06
N MET A 128 -4.61 11.37 6.79
CA MET A 128 -3.51 11.99 6.05
C MET A 128 -3.23 13.43 6.50
N GLU A 129 -4.23 14.12 7.02
CA GLU A 129 -4.10 15.44 7.64
C GLU A 129 -3.77 15.41 9.14
N TRP A 130 -3.53 14.21 9.71
CA TRP A 130 -3.25 14.00 11.13
C TRP A 130 -4.37 14.49 12.06
N GLN A 131 -5.60 14.43 11.57
CA GLN A 131 -6.80 14.84 12.31
C GLN A 131 -7.48 13.62 12.94
N VAL A 132 -8.28 13.90 13.97
CA VAL A 132 -9.16 12.89 14.57
C VAL A 132 -10.22 12.47 13.55
N VAL A 133 -10.42 11.16 13.38
CA VAL A 133 -11.56 10.62 12.63
C VAL A 133 -12.84 10.88 13.44
N PRO A 134 -13.81 11.67 12.95
CA PRO A 134 -15.03 11.98 13.68
C PRO A 134 -15.84 10.73 14.06
N ASP A 135 -16.55 10.80 15.18
CA ASP A 135 -17.32 9.66 15.72
C ASP A 135 -18.34 9.10 14.74
N ASP A 136 -18.99 9.95 13.98
CA ASP A 136 -19.97 9.55 12.96
C ASP A 136 -19.32 8.74 11.82
N LEU A 137 -18.11 9.09 11.37
CA LEU A 137 -17.35 8.30 10.41
C LEU A 137 -16.88 6.97 11.02
N GLN A 138 -16.45 6.98 12.28
CA GLN A 138 -16.08 5.76 12.98
C GLN A 138 -17.27 4.80 13.10
N ILE A 139 -18.46 5.30 13.47
CA ILE A 139 -19.69 4.50 13.57
C ILE A 139 -20.05 3.89 12.20
N GLN A 140 -20.00 4.69 11.13
CA GLN A 140 -20.25 4.21 9.77
C GLN A 140 -19.24 3.12 9.35
N ALA A 141 -17.96 3.32 9.61
CA ALA A 141 -16.91 2.35 9.29
C ALA A 141 -17.08 1.04 10.07
N VAL A 142 -17.41 1.13 11.35
CA VAL A 142 -17.70 -0.06 12.18
C VAL A 142 -18.93 -0.81 11.68
N THR A 143 -19.97 -0.09 11.24
CA THR A 143 -21.16 -0.71 10.63
C THR A 143 -20.81 -1.41 9.32
N GLN A 144 -19.94 -0.80 8.49
CA GLN A 144 -19.59 -1.32 7.17
C GLN A 144 -18.55 -2.45 7.22
N TRP A 145 -17.51 -2.36 8.07
CA TRP A 145 -16.35 -3.27 8.08
C TRP A 145 -16.00 -3.82 9.48
N GLY A 146 -16.78 -3.51 10.49
CA GLY A 146 -16.46 -3.84 11.87
C GLY A 146 -15.29 -3.01 12.44
N LYS A 147 -15.03 -3.18 13.72
CA LYS A 147 -13.92 -2.49 14.41
C LYS A 147 -12.56 -2.81 13.79
N ARG A 148 -12.36 -4.05 13.30
CA ARG A 148 -11.11 -4.45 12.63
C ARG A 148 -10.88 -3.64 11.36
N GLY A 149 -11.91 -3.50 10.51
CA GLY A 149 -11.81 -2.72 9.28
C GLY A 149 -11.51 -1.24 9.54
N LEU A 150 -12.14 -0.62 10.55
CA LEU A 150 -11.82 0.76 10.94
C LEU A 150 -10.35 0.90 11.35
N VAL A 151 -9.82 0.00 12.17
CA VAL A 151 -8.40 0.01 12.56
C VAL A 151 -7.49 -0.18 11.35
N GLU A 152 -7.84 -1.11 10.46
CA GLU A 152 -7.04 -1.37 9.26
C GLU A 152 -6.99 -0.19 8.29
N ILE A 153 -8.07 0.58 8.11
CA ILE A 153 -8.04 1.78 7.26
C ILE A 153 -6.99 2.78 7.78
N VAL A 154 -7.01 3.04 9.09
CA VAL A 154 -6.07 3.99 9.71
C VAL A 154 -4.63 3.47 9.61
N VAL A 155 -4.40 2.19 9.89
CA VAL A 155 -3.08 1.55 9.77
C VAL A 155 -2.59 1.56 8.34
N LEU A 156 -3.43 1.23 7.36
CA LEU A 156 -3.08 1.26 5.93
C LEU A 156 -2.70 2.66 5.45
N SER A 157 -3.41 3.68 5.90
CA SER A 157 -3.05 5.08 5.60
C SER A 157 -1.61 5.37 6.01
N GLY A 158 -1.24 5.08 7.25
CA GLY A 158 0.13 5.29 7.75
C GLY A 158 1.16 4.37 7.10
N PHE A 159 0.79 3.11 6.85
CA PHE A 159 1.67 2.12 6.23
C PHE A 159 2.11 2.55 4.83
N TYR A 160 1.18 3.01 3.98
CA TYR A 160 1.52 3.48 2.63
C TYR A 160 2.14 4.87 2.59
N GLN A 161 1.90 5.73 3.58
CA GLN A 161 2.70 6.95 3.76
C GLN A 161 4.17 6.63 4.12
N MET A 162 4.41 5.59 4.93
CA MET A 162 5.77 5.09 5.18
C MET A 162 6.42 4.60 3.89
N PHE A 163 5.72 3.82 3.04
CA PHE A 163 6.26 3.38 1.75
C PHE A 163 6.53 4.56 0.80
N ALA A 164 5.66 5.56 0.78
CA ALA A 164 5.91 6.79 0.02
C ALA A 164 7.21 7.48 0.48
N ALA A 165 7.44 7.57 1.79
CA ALA A 165 8.67 8.13 2.34
C ALA A 165 9.92 7.30 1.95
N ILE A 166 9.84 5.97 1.97
CA ILE A 166 10.91 5.06 1.55
C ILE A 166 11.21 5.24 0.06
N ASN A 167 10.17 5.23 -0.80
CA ASN A 167 10.34 5.36 -2.23
C ASN A 167 10.97 6.71 -2.61
N GLN A 168 10.46 7.79 -2.06
CA GLN A 168 10.97 9.14 -2.34
C GLN A 168 12.35 9.37 -1.72
N GLY A 169 12.55 8.93 -0.46
CA GLY A 169 13.80 9.10 0.25
C GLY A 169 14.98 8.36 -0.38
N PHE A 170 14.73 7.22 -1.03
CA PHE A 170 15.75 6.42 -1.69
C PHE A 170 15.65 6.46 -3.23
N ASP A 171 14.85 7.36 -3.79
CA ASP A 171 14.64 7.53 -5.24
C ASP A 171 14.26 6.22 -5.95
N ILE A 172 13.38 5.42 -5.32
CA ILE A 172 12.89 4.18 -5.90
C ILE A 172 11.81 4.51 -6.92
N ARG A 173 12.12 4.25 -8.18
CA ARG A 173 11.23 4.53 -9.31
C ARG A 173 10.60 3.25 -9.85
N PRO A 174 9.37 3.33 -10.37
CA PRO A 174 8.82 2.21 -11.11
C PRO A 174 9.67 1.92 -12.35
N ALA A 175 9.67 0.66 -12.78
CA ALA A 175 10.28 0.32 -14.07
C ALA A 175 9.64 1.15 -15.17
N PRO A 176 10.42 1.61 -16.18
CA PRO A 176 9.82 2.25 -17.35
C PRO A 176 8.76 1.33 -17.93
N GLY A 177 7.57 1.87 -18.16
CA GLY A 177 6.51 1.12 -18.83
C GLY A 177 7.00 0.64 -20.21
N PRO A 178 6.37 -0.39 -20.79
CA PRO A 178 6.67 -0.78 -22.16
C PRO A 178 6.48 0.43 -23.08
N PRO A 179 7.34 0.59 -24.09
CA PRO A 179 7.29 1.68 -25.05
C PRO A 179 5.99 1.72 -25.82
#